data_24cc7e1223ce12ff35c1775c179f893c
#
_entry.id   24cc7e1223ce12ff35c1775c179f893c
#
_cell.length_a   1.000
_cell.length_b   1.000
_cell.length_c   1.000
_cell.angle_alpha   90.00
_cell.angle_beta   90.00
_cell.angle_gamma   90.00
#
_symmetry.space_group_name_H-M   'P 1'
#
loop_
_entity.id
_entity.type
_entity.pdbx_description
1 polymer ?
#
loop_
_entity_poly.entity_id
_entity_poly.type
_entity_poly.pdbx_seq_one_letter_code
_entity_poly.pdbx_strand_id
1 'polypeptide(L)'
;MKSFRNIFFIFLLLNTSSLFAQVKFSLATDLSFLHNFDGKQKFTTVGQTVLPQWHLDKKNTLYAWFTYYGNGKYKSTLIATAKSPGTQPQSISFTNQSEMRLRQFSVGVKRYFIGSFENLEKFNLYAAGGFGLIIGTASNTFSKYIDTALYTIQNNIVNGSGDFKRLTLDLTGGLEFPVSYEIFIYSEIRMHIPTTNYPNNYLLKNSNAPFLGGISIGIRVLFNADP
;
A
#
# COMPACT_ATOMS: atom_id res chain seq x y z
N MET A 1 35.81 15.26 27.35
CA MET A 1 34.45 15.48 26.83
C MET A 1 33.87 14.36 25.94
N LYS A 2 34.67 13.62 25.17
CA LYS A 2 34.12 12.49 24.33
C LYS A 2 33.57 11.30 25.16
N SER A 3 34.17 11.00 26.30
CA SER A 3 33.75 9.88 27.17
C SER A 3 32.37 10.08 27.79
N PHE A 4 32.03 11.30 28.21
CA PHE A 4 30.74 11.61 28.86
C PHE A 4 29.55 11.47 27.89
N ARG A 5 29.75 11.77 26.62
CA ARG A 5 28.73 11.65 25.55
C ARG A 5 28.39 10.17 25.28
N ASN A 6 29.39 9.27 25.33
CA ASN A 6 29.16 7.85 25.11
C ASN A 6 28.44 7.19 26.31
N ILE A 7 28.75 7.61 27.53
CA ILE A 7 28.09 7.13 28.75
C ILE A 7 26.62 7.58 28.78
N PHE A 8 26.32 8.81 28.36
CA PHE A 8 24.97 9.32 28.26
C PHE A 8 24.14 8.55 27.20
N PHE A 9 24.74 8.20 26.06
CA PHE A 9 24.08 7.40 25.00
C PHE A 9 23.80 5.97 25.48
N ILE A 10 24.71 5.35 26.19
CA ILE A 10 24.55 4.00 26.79
C ILE A 10 23.44 4.03 27.84
N PHE A 11 23.39 5.07 28.68
CA PHE A 11 22.35 5.23 29.70
C PHE A 11 20.97 5.47 29.09
N LEU A 12 20.89 6.20 27.98
CA LEU A 12 19.66 6.41 27.21
C LEU A 12 19.17 5.09 26.58
N LEU A 13 20.07 4.29 26.01
CA LEU A 13 19.77 2.98 25.44
C LEU A 13 19.33 1.95 26.50
N LEU A 14 19.91 1.96 27.70
CA LEU A 14 19.54 1.07 28.79
C LEU A 14 18.17 1.41 29.40
N ASN A 15 17.78 2.69 29.43
CA ASN A 15 16.46 3.08 29.91
C ASN A 15 15.35 2.83 28.88
N THR A 16 15.67 2.78 27.59
CA THR A 16 14.68 2.41 26.56
C THR A 16 14.35 0.93 26.57
N SER A 17 15.29 0.06 26.97
CA SER A 17 15.05 -1.39 27.02
C SER A 17 14.02 -1.80 28.07
N SER A 18 13.92 -1.09 29.20
CA SER A 18 12.89 -1.35 30.23
C SER A 18 11.47 -0.91 29.83
N LEU A 19 11.34 0.07 28.94
CA LEU A 19 10.06 0.48 28.39
C LEU A 19 9.52 -0.54 27.36
N PHE A 20 10.39 -1.19 26.61
CA PHE A 20 9.99 -2.22 25.64
C PHE A 20 9.60 -3.56 26.30
N ALA A 21 10.04 -3.83 27.51
CA ALA A 21 9.70 -5.07 28.23
C ALA A 21 8.22 -5.16 28.67
N GLN A 22 7.48 -4.06 28.63
CA GLN A 22 6.05 -4.03 28.97
C GLN A 22 5.11 -3.91 27.74
N VAL A 23 5.66 -3.70 26.55
CA VAL A 23 4.87 -3.54 25.34
C VAL A 23 4.53 -4.92 24.77
N LYS A 24 3.27 -5.30 24.82
CA LYS A 24 2.77 -6.52 24.16
C LYS A 24 2.89 -6.38 22.64
N PHE A 25 3.24 -7.46 21.98
CA PHE A 25 3.50 -7.50 20.55
C PHE A 25 2.59 -8.49 19.84
N SER A 26 2.16 -8.16 18.63
CA SER A 26 1.47 -9.10 17.75
C SER A 26 2.09 -9.08 16.36
N LEU A 27 1.99 -10.20 15.69
CA LEU A 27 2.30 -10.33 14.28
C LEU A 27 1.06 -10.80 13.54
N ALA A 28 0.70 -10.11 12.47
CA ALA A 28 -0.41 -10.49 11.62
C ALA A 28 0.01 -10.71 10.17
N THR A 29 -0.72 -11.54 9.48
CA THR A 29 -0.59 -11.76 8.04
C THR A 29 -1.96 -11.91 7.41
N ASP A 30 -2.11 -11.45 6.16
CA ASP A 30 -3.38 -11.54 5.44
C ASP A 30 -3.21 -11.77 3.94
N LEU A 31 -4.31 -12.18 3.33
CA LEU A 31 -4.56 -12.10 1.91
C LEU A 31 -5.45 -10.89 1.64
N SER A 32 -5.02 -10.04 0.72
CA SER A 32 -5.70 -8.80 0.34
C SER A 32 -6.15 -8.86 -1.12
N PHE A 33 -7.40 -8.43 -1.37
CA PHE A 33 -7.92 -8.15 -2.71
C PHE A 33 -7.92 -6.64 -2.89
N LEU A 34 -7.09 -6.15 -3.79
CA LEU A 34 -6.92 -4.73 -4.07
C LEU A 34 -7.56 -4.36 -5.39
N HIS A 35 -8.28 -3.25 -5.43
CA HIS A 35 -8.85 -2.66 -6.62
C HIS A 35 -8.31 -1.23 -6.83
N ASN A 36 -7.91 -0.92 -8.07
CA ASN A 36 -7.59 0.44 -8.48
C ASN A 36 -8.84 1.09 -9.09
N PHE A 37 -9.29 2.20 -8.49
CA PHE A 37 -10.51 2.91 -8.90
C PHE A 37 -10.29 3.93 -10.02
N ASP A 38 -9.05 4.15 -10.46
CA ASP A 38 -8.76 5.06 -11.56
C ASP A 38 -9.36 4.58 -12.88
N GLY A 39 -10.26 5.37 -13.46
CA GLY A 39 -11.11 4.98 -14.59
C GLY A 39 -10.38 4.39 -15.81
N LYS A 40 -9.18 4.89 -16.14
CA LYS A 40 -8.36 4.41 -17.26
C LYS A 40 -7.33 3.33 -16.86
N GLN A 41 -7.15 3.08 -15.55
CA GLN A 41 -6.16 2.15 -15.00
C GLN A 41 -6.82 1.12 -14.07
N LYS A 42 -8.08 0.77 -14.30
CA LYS A 42 -8.84 -0.17 -13.47
C LYS A 42 -8.25 -1.57 -13.53
N PHE A 43 -7.89 -2.12 -12.38
CA PHE A 43 -7.51 -3.51 -12.25
C PHE A 43 -7.85 -4.02 -10.85
N THR A 44 -7.90 -5.34 -10.70
CA THR A 44 -7.95 -6.02 -9.42
C THR A 44 -6.74 -6.93 -9.30
N THR A 45 -6.16 -6.99 -8.13
CA THR A 45 -5.01 -7.85 -7.85
C THR A 45 -5.09 -8.42 -6.44
N VAL A 46 -4.31 -9.47 -6.19
CA VAL A 46 -4.19 -10.12 -4.89
C VAL A 46 -2.84 -9.77 -4.29
N GLY A 47 -2.82 -9.57 -2.99
CA GLY A 47 -1.61 -9.28 -2.23
C GLY A 47 -1.52 -10.07 -0.94
N GLN A 48 -0.35 -10.03 -0.35
CA GLN A 48 -0.06 -10.60 0.96
C GLN A 48 0.60 -9.55 1.84
N THR A 49 0.14 -9.46 3.09
CA THR A 49 0.63 -8.50 4.08
C THR A 49 1.36 -9.20 5.21
N VAL A 50 2.41 -8.55 5.72
CA VAL A 50 3.00 -8.82 7.03
C VAL A 50 2.83 -7.55 7.86
N LEU A 51 2.27 -7.68 9.06
CA LEU A 51 1.80 -6.58 9.90
C LEU A 51 2.25 -6.76 11.36
N PRO A 52 3.46 -6.35 11.74
CA PRO A 52 3.87 -6.22 13.14
C PRO A 52 3.09 -5.10 13.84
N GLN A 53 2.71 -5.34 15.09
CA GLN A 53 1.90 -4.46 15.92
C GLN A 53 2.47 -4.39 17.33
N TRP A 54 2.62 -3.17 17.85
CA TRP A 54 3.08 -2.88 19.22
C TRP A 54 1.91 -2.24 19.99
N HIS A 55 1.42 -2.94 21.01
CA HIS A 55 0.27 -2.51 21.80
C HIS A 55 0.73 -1.55 22.90
N LEU A 56 0.41 -0.26 22.77
CA LEU A 56 0.76 0.77 23.72
C LEU A 56 -0.11 0.71 24.98
N ASP A 57 -1.38 0.42 24.80
CA ASP A 57 -2.39 0.19 25.82
C ASP A 57 -3.49 -0.72 25.26
N LYS A 58 -4.53 -1.02 26.07
CA LYS A 58 -5.65 -1.91 25.67
C LYS A 58 -6.36 -1.49 24.39
N LYS A 59 -6.33 -0.21 24.03
CA LYS A 59 -7.08 0.35 22.90
C LYS A 59 -6.20 0.85 21.76
N ASN A 60 -4.95 1.21 22.03
CA ASN A 60 -4.08 1.86 21.06
C ASN A 60 -2.88 0.98 20.72
N THR A 61 -2.60 0.87 19.43
CA THR A 61 -1.56 0.01 18.87
C THR A 61 -0.82 0.78 17.78
N LEU A 62 0.49 0.80 17.86
CA LEU A 62 1.32 1.20 16.71
C LEU A 62 1.43 0.02 15.76
N TYR A 63 1.44 0.29 14.47
CA TYR A 63 1.67 -0.74 13.48
C TYR A 63 2.67 -0.28 12.42
N ALA A 64 3.32 -1.27 11.82
CA ALA A 64 3.95 -1.14 10.53
C ALA A 64 3.44 -2.28 9.65
N TRP A 65 3.16 -2.04 8.37
CA TRP A 65 2.88 -3.12 7.45
C TRP A 65 3.75 -3.06 6.20
N PHE A 66 3.95 -4.23 5.65
CA PHE A 66 4.51 -4.42 4.34
C PHE A 66 3.57 -5.29 3.53
N THR A 67 3.12 -4.81 2.38
CA THR A 67 2.26 -5.57 1.48
C THR A 67 2.90 -5.67 0.10
N TYR A 68 2.89 -6.85 -0.47
CA TYR A 68 3.21 -7.11 -1.86
C TYR A 68 1.93 -7.46 -2.61
N TYR A 69 1.63 -6.71 -3.68
CA TYR A 69 0.53 -6.98 -4.60
C TYR A 69 1.08 -7.49 -5.92
N GLY A 70 0.49 -8.59 -6.40
CA GLY A 70 0.81 -9.18 -7.68
C GLY A 70 0.39 -8.33 -8.88
N ASN A 71 0.50 -8.90 -10.07
CA ASN A 71 0.28 -8.19 -11.32
C ASN A 71 -1.18 -7.81 -11.53
N GLY A 72 -1.50 -6.53 -11.37
CA GLY A 72 -2.75 -5.95 -11.81
C GLY A 72 -2.71 -5.64 -13.30
N LYS A 73 -3.57 -6.29 -14.10
CA LYS A 73 -3.60 -6.14 -15.56
C LYS A 73 -4.81 -5.32 -16.00
N TYR A 74 -4.58 -4.42 -16.93
CA TYR A 74 -5.66 -3.63 -17.55
C TYR A 74 -5.34 -3.32 -19.02
N LYS A 75 -6.39 -2.97 -19.78
CA LYS A 75 -6.30 -2.54 -21.18
C LYS A 75 -6.90 -1.17 -21.32
N SER A 76 -6.30 -0.34 -22.17
CA SER A 76 -6.81 0.98 -22.50
C SER A 76 -6.61 1.26 -23.98
N THR A 77 -7.55 1.99 -24.58
CA THR A 77 -7.41 2.51 -25.95
C THR A 77 -6.76 3.88 -25.85
N LEU A 78 -5.69 4.08 -26.61
CA LEU A 78 -4.94 5.32 -26.73
C LEU A 78 -5.00 5.84 -28.15
N ILE A 79 -4.80 7.16 -28.28
CA ILE A 79 -4.72 7.85 -29.56
C ILE A 79 -3.35 8.51 -29.68
N ALA A 80 -2.70 8.27 -30.80
CA ALA A 80 -1.52 9.01 -31.22
C ALA A 80 -1.95 10.03 -32.29
N THR A 81 -1.64 11.30 -32.10
CA THR A 81 -2.00 12.41 -33.00
C THR A 81 -0.75 12.89 -33.74
N ALA A 82 -0.89 13.11 -35.03
CA ALA A 82 0.19 13.62 -35.88
C ALA A 82 0.68 15.00 -35.41
N LYS A 83 1.99 15.20 -35.40
CA LYS A 83 2.63 16.47 -35.02
C LYS A 83 2.57 17.52 -36.13
N SER A 84 2.36 17.09 -37.37
CA SER A 84 2.32 17.96 -38.54
C SER A 84 1.08 17.67 -39.40
N PRO A 85 0.47 18.68 -40.02
CA PRO A 85 -0.66 18.49 -40.93
C PRO A 85 -0.34 17.59 -42.15
N GLY A 86 0.91 17.54 -42.59
CA GLY A 86 1.35 16.68 -43.70
C GLY A 86 1.52 15.20 -43.34
N THR A 87 1.48 14.85 -42.05
CA THR A 87 1.64 13.45 -41.61
C THR A 87 0.31 12.71 -41.75
N GLN A 88 0.31 11.58 -42.44
CA GLN A 88 -0.88 10.73 -42.63
C GLN A 88 -0.64 9.35 -42.03
N PRO A 89 -1.64 8.77 -41.37
CA PRO A 89 -2.95 9.35 -40.96
C PRO A 89 -2.83 10.40 -39.85
N GLN A 90 -3.74 11.33 -39.74
CA GLN A 90 -3.72 12.38 -38.69
C GLN A 90 -3.87 11.85 -37.27
N SER A 91 -4.47 10.65 -37.12
CA SER A 91 -4.58 9.98 -35.84
C SER A 91 -4.50 8.47 -35.98
N ILE A 92 -3.87 7.82 -35.00
CA ILE A 92 -3.75 6.36 -34.92
C ILE A 92 -4.35 5.91 -33.61
N SER A 93 -5.40 5.10 -33.66
CA SER A 93 -5.93 4.41 -32.46
C SER A 93 -5.23 3.07 -32.27
N PHE A 94 -4.83 2.77 -31.04
CA PHE A 94 -4.17 1.53 -30.66
C PHE A 94 -4.51 1.12 -29.22
N THR A 95 -4.32 -0.16 -28.93
CA THR A 95 -4.54 -0.68 -27.58
C THR A 95 -3.22 -0.72 -26.82
N ASN A 96 -3.24 -0.25 -25.58
CA ASN A 96 -2.19 -0.43 -24.60
C ASN A 96 -2.61 -1.55 -23.63
N GLN A 97 -1.80 -2.57 -23.50
CA GLN A 97 -1.90 -3.59 -22.46
C GLN A 97 -0.92 -3.23 -21.36
N SER A 98 -1.45 -3.02 -20.15
CA SER A 98 -0.65 -2.58 -19.00
C SER A 98 -0.69 -3.59 -17.89
N GLU A 99 0.43 -3.66 -17.17
CA GLU A 99 0.59 -4.47 -15.97
C GLU A 99 1.20 -3.61 -14.88
N MET A 100 0.68 -3.72 -13.65
CA MET A 100 1.15 -2.95 -12.50
C MET A 100 1.41 -3.88 -11.31
N ARG A 101 2.60 -3.77 -10.73
CA ARG A 101 3.01 -4.43 -9.48
C ARG A 101 3.20 -3.37 -8.42
N LEU A 102 2.78 -3.66 -7.19
CA LEU A 102 2.88 -2.70 -6.11
C LEU A 102 3.52 -3.34 -4.87
N ARG A 103 4.38 -2.58 -4.22
CA ARG A 103 4.88 -2.84 -2.88
C ARG A 103 4.51 -1.65 -2.03
N GLN A 104 3.93 -1.91 -0.87
CA GLN A 104 3.51 -0.85 0.02
C GLN A 104 4.09 -1.06 1.41
N PHE A 105 4.62 0.02 1.95
CA PHE A 105 5.00 0.17 3.35
C PHE A 105 4.06 1.18 3.98
N SER A 106 3.63 0.93 5.21
CA SER A 106 2.87 1.90 5.98
C SER A 106 3.23 1.81 7.45
N VAL A 107 3.16 2.95 8.14
CA VAL A 107 3.27 3.05 9.60
C VAL A 107 2.13 3.92 10.11
N GLY A 108 1.58 3.55 11.26
CA GLY A 108 0.43 4.30 11.78
C GLY A 108 -0.05 3.81 13.13
N VAL A 109 -1.25 4.25 13.47
CA VAL A 109 -1.93 3.95 14.73
C VAL A 109 -3.23 3.24 14.43
N LYS A 110 -3.49 2.15 15.17
CA LYS A 110 -4.73 1.39 15.21
C LYS A 110 -5.40 1.65 16.56
N ARG A 111 -6.70 1.92 16.55
CA ARG A 111 -7.50 2.13 17.77
C ARG A 111 -8.72 1.22 17.79
N TYR A 112 -8.88 0.50 18.89
CA TYR A 112 -10.04 -0.33 19.15
C TYR A 112 -11.18 0.51 19.75
N PHE A 113 -12.35 0.52 19.11
CA PHE A 113 -13.56 1.17 19.58
C PHE A 113 -14.38 0.20 20.43
N ILE A 114 -14.50 -1.05 19.99
CA ILE A 114 -15.14 -2.15 20.70
C ILE A 114 -14.07 -3.22 20.95
N GLY A 115 -14.06 -3.79 22.16
CA GLY A 115 -13.06 -4.76 22.58
C GLY A 115 -11.68 -4.14 22.84
N SER A 116 -10.64 -4.94 22.74
CA SER A 116 -9.23 -4.57 22.91
C SER A 116 -8.35 -5.56 22.16
N PHE A 117 -7.04 -5.31 22.07
CA PHE A 117 -6.12 -6.22 21.38
C PHE A 117 -6.04 -7.62 22.03
N GLU A 118 -6.44 -7.76 23.31
CA GLU A 118 -6.42 -9.01 24.10
C GLU A 118 -7.83 -9.51 24.47
N ASN A 119 -8.89 -8.89 23.94
CA ASN A 119 -10.26 -9.28 24.29
C ASN A 119 -10.64 -10.62 23.67
N LEU A 120 -11.05 -11.58 24.52
CA LEU A 120 -11.38 -12.94 24.14
C LEU A 120 -12.89 -13.25 24.13
N GLU A 121 -13.71 -12.36 24.72
CA GLU A 121 -15.12 -12.64 24.91
C GLU A 121 -15.98 -12.30 23.69
N LYS A 122 -15.60 -11.26 22.95
CA LYS A 122 -16.42 -10.69 21.86
C LYS A 122 -15.54 -10.29 20.70
N PHE A 123 -16.20 -9.92 19.60
CA PHE A 123 -15.51 -9.31 18.48
C PHE A 123 -14.90 -7.95 18.86
N ASN A 124 -13.85 -7.61 18.19
CA ASN A 124 -13.18 -6.32 18.29
C ASN A 124 -13.47 -5.50 17.03
N LEU A 125 -13.84 -4.23 17.20
CA LEU A 125 -13.99 -3.26 16.11
C LEU A 125 -12.91 -2.20 16.26
N TYR A 126 -12.22 -1.91 15.16
CA TYR A 126 -11.14 -0.92 15.15
C TYR A 126 -11.09 -0.12 13.86
N ALA A 127 -10.44 1.02 13.94
CA ALA A 127 -9.94 1.72 12.77
C ALA A 127 -8.44 1.99 12.93
N ALA A 128 -7.78 2.17 11.81
CA ALA A 128 -6.38 2.53 11.75
C ALA A 128 -6.14 3.62 10.71
N GLY A 129 -5.15 4.45 10.96
CA GLY A 129 -4.72 5.49 10.06
C GLY A 129 -3.21 5.65 10.11
N GLY A 130 -2.61 5.94 8.97
CA GLY A 130 -1.17 6.07 8.87
C GLY A 130 -0.70 6.68 7.57
N PHE A 131 0.60 6.75 7.42
CA PHE A 131 1.26 7.21 6.21
C PHE A 131 2.03 6.06 5.58
N GLY A 132 1.95 5.98 4.27
CA GLY A 132 2.58 4.91 3.52
C GLY A 132 3.41 5.41 2.34
N LEU A 133 4.17 4.47 1.79
CA LEU A 133 4.93 4.61 0.56
C LEU A 133 4.58 3.44 -0.36
N ILE A 134 3.99 3.75 -1.50
CA ILE A 134 3.83 2.80 -2.61
C ILE A 134 5.05 2.91 -3.51
N ILE A 135 5.68 1.77 -3.78
CA ILE A 135 6.68 1.59 -4.82
C ILE A 135 6.05 0.66 -5.86
N GLY A 136 5.78 1.18 -7.04
CA GLY A 136 5.13 0.46 -8.11
C GLY A 136 6.02 0.36 -9.35
N THR A 137 5.85 -0.74 -10.09
CA THR A 137 6.40 -0.91 -11.44
C THR A 137 5.21 -0.99 -12.39
N ALA A 138 5.16 -0.10 -13.38
CA ALA A 138 4.17 -0.12 -14.46
C ALA A 138 4.85 -0.54 -15.77
N SER A 139 4.22 -1.45 -16.49
CA SER A 139 4.68 -1.94 -17.79
C SER A 139 3.58 -1.75 -18.83
N ASN A 140 3.92 -1.18 -19.97
CA ASN A 140 3.01 -0.90 -21.08
C ASN A 140 3.47 -1.64 -22.34
N THR A 141 2.54 -2.29 -23.02
CA THR A 141 2.77 -2.95 -24.31
C THR A 141 1.76 -2.43 -25.32
N PHE A 142 2.24 -1.75 -26.34
CA PHE A 142 1.42 -1.20 -27.42
C PHE A 142 1.10 -2.26 -28.47
N SER A 143 -0.13 -2.31 -28.94
CA SER A 143 -0.55 -3.23 -30.00
C SER A 143 0.00 -2.87 -31.38
N LYS A 144 0.55 -1.66 -31.54
CA LYS A 144 1.15 -1.15 -32.78
C LYS A 144 2.41 -0.35 -32.45
N TYR A 145 3.40 -0.39 -33.32
CA TYR A 145 4.50 0.55 -33.29
C TYR A 145 4.00 1.96 -33.61
N ILE A 146 4.33 2.93 -32.79
CA ILE A 146 4.03 4.35 -32.99
C ILE A 146 5.34 5.12 -33.06
N ASP A 147 5.59 5.74 -34.22
CA ASP A 147 6.76 6.59 -34.40
C ASP A 147 6.58 7.90 -33.61
N THR A 148 7.27 8.02 -32.49
CA THR A 148 7.20 9.20 -31.63
C THR A 148 7.86 10.44 -32.23
N ALA A 149 8.62 10.34 -33.32
CA ALA A 149 9.11 11.49 -34.08
C ALA A 149 7.94 12.18 -34.82
N LEU A 150 7.02 11.39 -35.36
CA LEU A 150 5.88 11.87 -36.17
C LEU A 150 4.60 12.08 -35.36
N TYR A 151 4.43 11.35 -34.25
CA TYR A 151 3.19 11.34 -33.46
C TYR A 151 3.41 11.69 -31.98
N THR A 152 2.43 12.35 -31.39
CA THR A 152 2.33 12.55 -29.95
C THR A 152 1.31 11.56 -29.38
N ILE A 153 1.73 10.72 -28.44
CA ILE A 153 0.84 9.76 -27.77
C ILE A 153 0.09 10.47 -26.64
N GLN A 154 -1.20 10.18 -26.50
CA GLN A 154 -2.05 10.71 -25.44
C GLN A 154 -1.38 10.49 -24.07
N ASN A 155 -1.32 11.55 -23.22
CA ASN A 155 -0.71 11.57 -21.90
C ASN A 155 0.82 11.28 -21.90
N ASN A 156 1.49 11.38 -23.04
CA ASN A 156 2.94 11.11 -23.18
C ASN A 156 3.35 9.72 -22.64
N ILE A 157 2.44 8.74 -22.76
CA ILE A 157 2.72 7.36 -22.34
C ILE A 157 3.78 6.75 -23.24
N VAL A 158 4.70 6.01 -22.62
CA VAL A 158 5.76 5.30 -23.33
C VAL A 158 5.54 3.78 -23.26
N ASN A 159 5.96 3.10 -24.33
CA ASN A 159 6.05 1.65 -24.36
C ASN A 159 7.22 1.18 -23.49
N GLY A 160 7.07 0.05 -22.79
CA GLY A 160 8.08 -0.49 -21.90
C GLY A 160 7.71 -0.41 -20.44
N SER A 161 8.68 -0.44 -19.55
CA SER A 161 8.47 -0.59 -18.11
C SER A 161 9.26 0.47 -17.34
N GLY A 162 8.68 0.97 -16.25
CA GLY A 162 9.33 1.90 -15.34
C GLY A 162 8.71 1.94 -13.95
N ASP A 163 9.51 2.38 -13.00
CA ASP A 163 9.12 2.45 -11.60
C ASP A 163 8.53 3.82 -11.26
N PHE A 164 7.62 3.81 -10.30
CA PHE A 164 7.05 5.02 -9.70
C PHE A 164 6.97 4.89 -8.18
N LYS A 165 6.91 6.03 -7.50
CA LYS A 165 6.76 6.10 -6.05
C LYS A 165 5.63 7.06 -5.72
N ARG A 166 4.83 6.74 -4.68
CA ARG A 166 3.76 7.61 -4.15
C ARG A 166 3.76 7.54 -2.63
N LEU A 167 3.73 8.69 -2.00
CA LEU A 167 3.33 8.75 -0.59
C LEU A 167 1.81 8.63 -0.52
N THR A 168 1.32 7.94 0.52
CA THR A 168 -0.11 7.69 0.72
C THR A 168 -0.54 8.06 2.12
N LEU A 169 -1.79 8.47 2.24
CA LEU A 169 -2.56 8.39 3.47
C LEU A 169 -3.29 7.05 3.44
N ASP A 170 -3.06 6.24 4.47
CA ASP A 170 -3.64 4.90 4.56
C ASP A 170 -4.70 4.88 5.65
N LEU A 171 -5.91 4.41 5.30
CA LEU A 171 -7.04 4.29 6.20
C LEU A 171 -7.53 2.85 6.20
N THR A 172 -7.87 2.35 7.38
CA THR A 172 -8.35 0.97 7.57
C THR A 172 -9.47 0.95 8.58
N GLY A 173 -10.49 0.16 8.30
CA GLY A 173 -11.52 -0.25 9.26
C GLY A 173 -11.58 -1.76 9.32
N GLY A 174 -11.66 -2.35 10.51
CA GLY A 174 -11.61 -3.80 10.62
C GLY A 174 -12.37 -4.39 11.80
N LEU A 175 -12.71 -5.65 11.62
CA LEU A 175 -13.30 -6.53 12.63
C LEU A 175 -12.31 -7.65 12.94
N GLU A 176 -12.23 -8.03 14.21
CA GLU A 176 -11.36 -9.09 14.69
C GLU A 176 -12.11 -9.99 15.66
N PHE A 177 -11.92 -11.29 15.52
CA PHE A 177 -12.56 -12.32 16.34
C PHE A 177 -11.49 -13.18 17.01
N PRO A 178 -11.53 -13.37 18.33
CA PRO A 178 -10.63 -14.30 19.01
C PRO A 178 -10.97 -15.75 18.65
N VAL A 179 -9.94 -16.55 18.39
CA VAL A 179 -10.04 -18.01 18.19
C VAL A 179 -9.46 -18.73 19.40
N SER A 180 -8.40 -18.18 19.96
CA SER A 180 -7.76 -18.64 21.20
C SER A 180 -7.13 -17.46 21.93
N TYR A 181 -6.49 -17.71 23.07
CA TYR A 181 -5.77 -16.66 23.84
C TYR A 181 -4.77 -15.86 23.01
N GLU A 182 -4.15 -16.48 22.01
CA GLU A 182 -3.09 -15.88 21.22
C GLU A 182 -3.50 -15.62 19.77
N ILE A 183 -4.56 -16.27 19.25
CA ILE A 183 -4.90 -16.28 17.83
C ILE A 183 -6.21 -15.54 17.58
N PHE A 184 -6.17 -14.60 16.64
CA PHE A 184 -7.31 -13.81 16.21
C PHE A 184 -7.44 -13.91 14.69
N ILE A 185 -8.67 -14.06 14.19
CA ILE A 185 -8.99 -13.90 12.76
C ILE A 185 -9.54 -12.50 12.56
N TYR A 186 -9.11 -11.82 11.51
CA TYR A 186 -9.59 -10.48 11.22
C TYR A 186 -9.96 -10.28 9.75
N SER A 187 -10.83 -9.29 9.53
CA SER A 187 -11.15 -8.78 8.20
C SER A 187 -11.08 -7.26 8.22
N GLU A 188 -10.52 -6.67 7.16
CA GLU A 188 -10.31 -5.22 7.04
C GLU A 188 -10.75 -4.72 5.68
N ILE A 189 -11.24 -3.49 5.67
CA ILE A 189 -11.35 -2.65 4.47
C ILE A 189 -10.21 -1.64 4.53
N ARG A 190 -9.44 -1.53 3.47
CA ARG A 190 -8.28 -0.64 3.35
C ARG A 190 -8.46 0.35 2.21
N MET A 191 -7.98 1.58 2.41
CA MET A 191 -7.90 2.63 1.40
C MET A 191 -6.49 3.23 1.41
N HIS A 192 -5.92 3.39 0.22
CA HIS A 192 -4.61 3.99 0.02
C HIS A 192 -4.77 5.20 -0.90
N ILE A 193 -4.68 6.38 -0.32
CA ILE A 193 -4.94 7.66 -0.98
C ILE A 193 -3.60 8.31 -1.32
N PRO A 194 -3.20 8.41 -2.59
CA PRO A 194 -1.95 9.07 -2.97
C PRO A 194 -1.97 10.55 -2.60
N THR A 195 -0.89 11.00 -1.96
CA THR A 195 -0.69 12.41 -1.56
C THR A 195 0.35 13.12 -2.41
N THR A 196 1.04 12.41 -3.32
CA THR A 196 2.06 12.95 -4.21
C THR A 196 1.75 12.62 -5.68
N ASN A 197 2.06 13.56 -6.59
CA ASN A 197 1.74 13.51 -8.01
C ASN A 197 3.02 13.61 -8.88
N TYR A 198 4.07 12.88 -8.54
CA TYR A 198 5.29 12.89 -9.35
C TYR A 198 4.99 12.39 -10.77
N PRO A 199 5.36 13.14 -11.82
CA PRO A 199 5.15 12.72 -13.21
C PRO A 199 5.80 11.38 -13.51
N ASN A 200 5.08 10.51 -14.24
CA ASN A 200 5.59 9.22 -14.69
C ASN A 200 4.97 8.88 -16.05
N ASN A 201 5.81 8.59 -17.04
CA ASN A 201 5.37 8.32 -18.40
C ASN A 201 4.83 6.88 -18.61
N TYR A 202 4.86 6.04 -17.58
CA TYR A 202 4.29 4.69 -17.61
C TYR A 202 2.88 4.61 -17.00
N LEU A 203 2.41 5.70 -16.36
CA LEU A 203 1.07 5.78 -15.79
C LEU A 203 0.14 6.58 -16.71
N LEU A 204 -1.05 6.02 -17.01
CA LEU A 204 -2.07 6.70 -17.81
C LEU A 204 -2.64 7.96 -17.13
N LYS A 205 -2.60 7.96 -15.80
CA LYS A 205 -2.99 9.07 -14.95
C LYS A 205 -1.97 9.22 -13.84
N ASN A 206 -1.48 10.43 -13.62
CA ASN A 206 -0.52 10.74 -12.57
C ASN A 206 -1.16 11.42 -11.36
N SER A 207 -2.19 12.24 -11.60
CA SER A 207 -2.89 12.99 -10.54
C SER A 207 -3.68 12.02 -9.64
N ASN A 208 -3.38 12.03 -8.34
CA ASN A 208 -4.02 11.19 -7.31
C ASN A 208 -4.08 9.69 -7.68
N ALA A 209 -3.07 9.19 -8.36
CA ALA A 209 -3.03 7.81 -8.87
C ALA A 209 -1.77 7.05 -8.41
N PRO A 210 -1.93 5.75 -8.13
CA PRO A 210 -3.16 4.97 -8.12
C PRO A 210 -3.99 5.19 -6.84
N PHE A 211 -5.31 5.40 -6.97
CA PHE A 211 -6.25 5.39 -5.84
C PHE A 211 -6.74 3.96 -5.62
N LEU A 212 -6.34 3.38 -4.49
CA LEU A 212 -6.49 1.95 -4.24
C LEU A 212 -7.41 1.72 -3.04
N GLY A 213 -8.24 0.73 -3.14
CA GLY A 213 -9.02 0.22 -2.03
C GLY A 213 -9.16 -1.29 -2.11
N GLY A 214 -9.37 -1.92 -0.98
CA GLY A 214 -9.42 -3.37 -0.94
C GLY A 214 -10.00 -3.93 0.34
N ILE A 215 -10.13 -5.25 0.33
CA ILE A 215 -10.56 -6.05 1.47
C ILE A 215 -9.45 -7.05 1.76
N SER A 216 -9.18 -7.29 3.04
CA SER A 216 -8.24 -8.31 3.49
C SER A 216 -8.87 -9.22 4.53
N ILE A 217 -8.40 -10.46 4.59
CA ILE A 217 -8.73 -11.45 5.61
C ILE A 217 -7.42 -12.08 6.08
N GLY A 218 -7.22 -12.15 7.38
CA GLY A 218 -5.97 -12.60 7.94
C GLY A 218 -6.05 -13.16 9.34
N ILE A 219 -4.88 -13.50 9.85
CA ILE A 219 -4.67 -14.05 11.19
C ILE A 219 -3.66 -13.16 11.90
N ARG A 220 -3.93 -12.86 13.16
CA ARG A 220 -3.02 -12.18 14.09
C ARG A 220 -2.66 -13.10 15.24
N VAL A 221 -1.38 -13.18 15.54
CA VAL A 221 -0.85 -13.90 16.71
C VAL A 221 -0.38 -12.88 17.74
N LEU A 222 -0.88 -12.98 18.95
CA LEU A 222 -0.46 -12.18 20.10
C LEU A 222 0.64 -12.93 20.86
N PHE A 223 1.77 -12.29 21.09
CA PHE A 223 2.87 -12.86 21.89
C PHE A 223 2.77 -12.38 23.32
N ASN A 224 3.14 -13.24 24.26
CA ASN A 224 3.06 -13.01 25.71
C ASN A 224 1.64 -12.67 26.18
N ALA A 225 0.65 -13.37 25.65
CA ALA A 225 -0.69 -13.34 26.22
C ALA A 225 -0.65 -13.97 27.62
N ASP A 226 -1.16 -13.25 28.61
CA ASP A 226 -1.35 -13.84 29.94
C ASP A 226 -2.57 -14.77 29.86
N PRO A 227 -2.51 -16.00 30.37
CA PRO A 227 -3.62 -16.95 30.35
C PRO A 227 -4.80 -16.52 31.21
#